data_8c6b2789e5e021444e4ad2114f6900aa
#
_entry.id   8c6b2789e5e021444e4ad2114f6900aa
#
_cell.length_a   1.000
_cell.length_b   1.000
_cell.length_c   1.000
_cell.angle_alpha   90.00
_cell.angle_beta   90.00
_cell.angle_gamma   90.00
#
_symmetry.space_group_name_H-M   'P 1'
#
loop_
_entity.id
_entity.type
_entity.pdbx_description
1 polymer ?
#
loop_
_entity_poly.entity_id
_entity_poly.type
_entity_poly.pdbx_seq_one_letter_code
_entity_poly.pdbx_strand_id
1 'polypeptide(L)'
;MKLSFEQLTAPILALKPRGEILLEAVPAPQKLAPHALAMTADVLEDAATGRFVLLHDPAGQEGWGGQWRCVTFARSAIDLEMASDPLLPEIGWTWLLEALKKNTCEFSAPSGTVTRVASASFGALADREEDSEMEIRASWTPTDGENLLSHVSAWLELLAMAAGLEPIPQGVSSIPRNS
;
A
#
# COMPACT_ATOMS: atom_id res chain seq x y z
N MET A 1 -15.94 16.19 -21.14
CA MET A 1 -15.10 15.20 -21.85
C MET A 1 -14.56 14.21 -20.83
N LYS A 2 -14.76 12.92 -21.09
CA LYS A 2 -14.30 11.88 -20.17
C LYS A 2 -12.79 11.65 -20.36
N LEU A 3 -12.03 11.67 -19.27
CA LEU A 3 -10.58 11.44 -19.31
C LEU A 3 -10.27 9.95 -19.60
N SER A 4 -9.20 9.70 -20.35
CA SER A 4 -8.70 8.35 -20.58
C SER A 4 -8.05 7.78 -19.32
N PHE A 5 -7.85 6.45 -19.28
CA PHE A 5 -7.11 5.81 -18.19
C PHE A 5 -5.70 6.40 -18.04
N GLU A 6 -5.01 6.62 -19.15
CA GLU A 6 -3.68 7.21 -19.16
C GLU A 6 -3.68 8.65 -18.61
N GLN A 7 -4.70 9.44 -18.93
CA GLN A 7 -4.85 10.79 -18.40
C GLN A 7 -5.14 10.77 -16.90
N LEU A 8 -5.97 9.85 -16.43
CA LEU A 8 -6.32 9.71 -15.01
C LEU A 8 -5.14 9.21 -14.17
N THR A 9 -4.27 8.38 -14.74
CA THR A 9 -3.13 7.81 -14.03
C THR A 9 -1.84 8.61 -14.16
N ALA A 10 -1.78 9.57 -15.07
CA ALA A 10 -0.58 10.42 -15.24
C ALA A 10 -0.12 11.09 -13.93
N PRO A 11 -0.99 11.66 -13.07
CA PRO A 11 -0.57 12.20 -11.78
C PRO A 11 0.04 11.16 -10.84
N ILE A 12 -0.42 9.92 -10.92
CA ILE A 12 0.13 8.81 -10.13
C ILE A 12 1.56 8.52 -10.56
N LEU A 13 1.80 8.42 -11.87
CA LEU A 13 3.13 8.17 -12.42
C LEU A 13 4.11 9.32 -12.17
N ALA A 14 3.60 10.53 -11.96
CA ALA A 14 4.38 11.72 -11.65
C ALA A 14 4.59 11.94 -10.14
N LEU A 15 3.98 11.11 -9.30
CA LEU A 15 4.04 11.25 -7.84
C LEU A 15 5.47 11.09 -7.33
N LYS A 16 5.91 12.04 -6.53
CA LYS A 16 7.18 11.99 -5.81
C LYS A 16 6.90 11.73 -4.34
N PRO A 17 7.19 10.53 -3.82
CA PRO A 17 6.98 10.22 -2.43
C PRO A 17 8.00 10.91 -1.54
N ARG A 18 7.78 10.83 -0.22
CA ARG A 18 8.79 11.28 0.76
C ARG A 18 10.12 10.56 0.52
N GLY A 19 11.25 11.18 0.94
CA GLY A 19 12.59 10.73 0.58
C GLY A 19 12.98 9.33 1.05
N GLU A 20 12.29 8.79 2.07
CA GLU A 20 12.55 7.44 2.59
C GLU A 20 11.93 6.33 1.72
N ILE A 21 11.06 6.67 0.78
CA ILE A 21 10.32 5.72 -0.07
C ILE A 21 10.86 5.76 -1.49
N LEU A 22 11.23 4.59 -2.01
CA LEU A 22 11.48 4.38 -3.43
C LEU A 22 10.21 3.81 -4.07
N LEU A 23 9.63 4.57 -4.99
CA LEU A 23 8.41 4.21 -5.70
C LEU A 23 8.71 3.96 -7.17
N GLU A 24 8.30 2.79 -7.69
CA GLU A 24 8.57 2.40 -9.06
C GLU A 24 7.31 1.86 -9.74
N ALA A 25 7.08 2.26 -10.99
CA ALA A 25 6.09 1.63 -11.84
C ALA A 25 6.64 0.28 -12.34
N VAL A 26 5.79 -0.75 -12.35
CA VAL A 26 6.13 -2.10 -12.79
C VAL A 26 5.09 -2.61 -13.77
N PRO A 27 5.38 -3.67 -14.56
CA PRO A 27 4.37 -4.24 -15.44
C PRO A 27 3.11 -4.65 -14.70
N ALA A 28 1.96 -4.21 -15.21
CA ALA A 28 0.66 -4.47 -14.62
C ALA A 28 0.14 -5.85 -15.01
N PRO A 29 -0.69 -6.50 -14.17
CA PRO A 29 -1.38 -7.73 -14.55
C PRO A 29 -2.35 -7.44 -15.71
N GLN A 30 -2.34 -8.31 -16.74
CA GLN A 30 -3.07 -8.05 -17.98
C GLN A 30 -4.46 -8.71 -18.03
N LYS A 31 -4.75 -9.62 -17.10
CA LYS A 31 -5.94 -10.49 -17.17
C LYS A 31 -7.02 -10.13 -16.15
N LEU A 32 -6.78 -9.17 -15.27
CA LEU A 32 -7.70 -8.85 -14.18
C LEU A 32 -8.75 -7.82 -14.57
N ALA A 33 -8.39 -6.91 -15.46
CA ALA A 33 -9.27 -5.84 -15.94
C ALA A 33 -8.77 -5.30 -17.28
N PRO A 34 -9.63 -4.59 -18.06
CA PRO A 34 -9.22 -3.96 -19.33
C PRO A 34 -8.08 -2.96 -19.17
N HIS A 35 -8.03 -2.25 -18.03
CA HIS A 35 -6.98 -1.29 -17.73
C HIS A 35 -6.40 -1.58 -16.36
N ALA A 36 -5.08 -1.53 -16.24
CA ALA A 36 -4.38 -1.76 -14.99
C ALA A 36 -3.07 -0.98 -14.91
N LEU A 37 -2.73 -0.53 -13.71
CA LEU A 37 -1.46 0.08 -13.36
C LEU A 37 -0.90 -0.62 -12.13
N ALA A 38 0.39 -0.90 -12.11
CA ALA A 38 1.03 -1.51 -10.96
C ALA A 38 2.28 -0.72 -10.54
N MET A 39 2.50 -0.67 -9.24
CA MET A 39 3.64 0.02 -8.64
C MET A 39 4.16 -0.79 -7.46
N THR A 40 5.45 -0.68 -7.22
CA THR A 40 6.09 -1.18 -6.01
C THR A 40 6.69 -0.03 -5.22
N ALA A 41 6.78 -0.20 -3.92
CA ALA A 41 7.45 0.74 -3.03
C ALA A 41 8.34 0.01 -2.05
N ASP A 42 9.47 0.63 -1.73
CA ASP A 42 10.41 0.16 -0.73
C ASP A 42 10.70 1.32 0.23
N VAL A 43 10.58 1.06 1.52
CA VAL A 43 10.81 2.06 2.57
C VAL A 43 12.07 1.68 3.34
N LEU A 44 13.04 2.62 3.40
CA LEU A 44 14.27 2.47 4.18
C LEU A 44 15.00 1.13 3.91
N GLU A 45 15.21 0.79 2.65
CA GLU A 45 15.92 -0.42 2.28
C GLU A 45 15.36 -1.67 2.98
N ASP A 46 14.09 -1.96 2.70
CA ASP A 46 13.39 -3.18 3.14
C ASP A 46 12.79 -3.15 4.56
N ALA A 47 12.73 -2.01 5.23
CA ALA A 47 11.95 -1.90 6.47
C ALA A 47 10.47 -2.15 6.25
N ALA A 48 9.93 -1.65 5.13
CA ALA A 48 8.63 -2.03 4.61
C ALA A 48 8.67 -2.05 3.08
N THR A 49 7.92 -2.96 2.50
CA THR A 49 7.75 -3.07 1.04
C THR A 49 6.29 -3.24 0.70
N GLY A 50 5.93 -2.87 -0.51
CA GLY A 50 4.54 -3.03 -0.93
C GLY A 50 4.36 -3.04 -2.42
N ARG A 51 3.13 -3.38 -2.81
CA ARG A 51 2.65 -3.35 -4.18
C ARG A 51 1.26 -2.74 -4.22
N PHE A 52 1.03 -1.90 -5.20
CA PHE A 52 -0.27 -1.29 -5.47
C PHE A 52 -0.67 -1.60 -6.90
N VAL A 53 -1.88 -2.12 -7.07
CA VAL A 53 -2.47 -2.35 -8.40
C VAL A 53 -3.78 -1.58 -8.47
N LEU A 54 -3.88 -0.71 -9.45
CA LEU A 54 -5.11 0.00 -9.78
C LEU A 54 -5.74 -0.69 -10.97
N LEU A 55 -6.98 -1.14 -10.81
CA LEU A 55 -7.76 -1.81 -11.84
C LEU A 55 -8.93 -0.92 -12.26
N HIS A 56 -9.19 -0.88 -13.56
CA HIS A 56 -10.34 -0.18 -14.12
C HIS A 56 -11.05 -1.05 -15.15
N ASP A 57 -12.34 -1.24 -14.92
CA ASP A 57 -13.24 -1.88 -15.86
C ASP A 57 -14.47 -0.97 -16.05
N PRO A 58 -14.64 -0.38 -17.24
CA PRO A 58 -15.79 0.49 -17.49
C PRO A 58 -17.14 -0.19 -17.31
N ALA A 59 -17.22 -1.51 -17.48
CA ALA A 59 -18.43 -2.30 -17.24
C ALA A 59 -18.65 -2.63 -15.75
N GLY A 60 -17.64 -2.40 -14.91
CA GLY A 60 -17.64 -2.87 -13.54
C GLY A 60 -17.42 -4.39 -13.46
N GLN A 61 -17.08 -4.86 -12.28
CA GLN A 61 -16.93 -6.30 -12.02
C GLN A 61 -17.69 -6.70 -10.76
N GLU A 62 -18.15 -7.95 -10.74
CA GLU A 62 -18.81 -8.51 -9.56
C GLU A 62 -17.88 -8.41 -8.34
N GLY A 63 -18.46 -8.00 -7.21
CA GLY A 63 -17.72 -7.84 -5.97
C GLY A 63 -17.04 -6.49 -5.79
N TRP A 64 -16.86 -5.70 -6.86
CA TRP A 64 -16.27 -4.35 -6.72
C TRP A 64 -17.29 -3.32 -6.22
N GLY A 65 -18.52 -3.39 -6.68
CA GLY A 65 -19.53 -2.34 -6.45
C GLY A 65 -19.20 -1.03 -7.18
N GLY A 66 -18.40 -1.09 -8.25
CA GLY A 66 -17.99 0.05 -9.05
C GLY A 66 -17.07 -0.35 -10.20
N GLN A 67 -16.50 0.65 -10.86
CA GLN A 67 -15.64 0.46 -12.04
C GLN A 67 -14.13 0.40 -11.71
N TRP A 68 -13.76 0.78 -10.50
CA TRP A 68 -12.38 0.84 -10.05
C TRP A 68 -12.14 -0.14 -8.90
N ARG A 69 -10.93 -0.66 -8.80
CA ARG A 69 -10.50 -1.44 -7.64
C ARG A 69 -9.03 -1.18 -7.34
N CYS A 70 -8.72 -0.84 -6.10
CA CYS A 70 -7.37 -0.83 -5.58
C CYS A 70 -7.08 -2.18 -4.95
N VAL A 71 -5.98 -2.81 -5.33
CA VAL A 71 -5.51 -4.07 -4.74
C VAL A 71 -4.11 -3.83 -4.20
N THR A 72 -3.93 -4.01 -2.90
CA THR A 72 -2.69 -3.60 -2.24
C THR A 72 -2.09 -4.71 -1.41
N PHE A 73 -0.78 -4.65 -1.31
CA PHE A 73 0.03 -5.46 -0.41
C PHE A 73 0.98 -4.53 0.33
N ALA A 74 1.13 -4.75 1.63
CA ALA A 74 2.12 -4.10 2.46
C ALA A 74 2.75 -5.14 3.39
N ARG A 75 4.08 -5.15 3.45
CA ARG A 75 4.85 -6.00 4.34
C ARG A 75 5.80 -5.13 5.13
N SER A 76 5.93 -5.40 6.41
CA SER A 76 6.94 -4.76 7.26
C SER A 76 7.60 -5.75 8.20
N ALA A 77 8.89 -5.51 8.47
CA ALA A 77 9.56 -6.13 9.60
C ALA A 77 8.96 -5.58 10.90
N ILE A 78 8.74 -6.44 11.87
CA ILE A 78 8.22 -6.06 13.19
C ILE A 78 9.09 -6.69 14.27
N ASP A 79 9.11 -6.06 15.46
CA ASP A 79 9.82 -6.63 16.60
C ASP A 79 9.02 -7.78 17.25
N LEU A 80 9.68 -8.52 18.13
CA LEU A 80 9.07 -9.67 18.80
C LEU A 80 7.91 -9.27 19.70
N GLU A 81 7.95 -8.07 20.29
CA GLU A 81 6.87 -7.55 21.12
C GLU A 81 5.60 -7.31 20.30
N MET A 82 5.71 -6.64 19.15
CA MET A 82 4.60 -6.48 18.22
C MET A 82 4.11 -7.83 17.69
N ALA A 83 5.02 -8.71 17.33
CA ALA A 83 4.67 -10.03 16.80
C ALA A 83 3.88 -10.88 17.81
N SER A 84 4.08 -10.65 19.11
CA SER A 84 3.40 -11.36 20.19
C SER A 84 2.09 -10.69 20.62
N ASP A 85 1.81 -9.50 20.13
CA ASP A 85 0.60 -8.76 20.50
C ASP A 85 -0.64 -9.39 19.83
N PRO A 86 -1.61 -9.91 20.60
CA PRO A 86 -2.83 -10.49 20.02
C PRO A 86 -3.68 -9.48 19.24
N LEU A 87 -3.48 -8.17 19.45
CA LEU A 87 -4.19 -7.09 18.75
C LEU A 87 -3.51 -6.70 17.41
N LEU A 88 -2.38 -7.29 17.06
CA LEU A 88 -1.63 -6.90 15.87
C LEU A 88 -2.48 -6.88 14.58
N PRO A 89 -3.34 -7.89 14.30
CA PRO A 89 -4.17 -7.84 13.10
C PRO A 89 -5.12 -6.65 13.05
N GLU A 90 -5.75 -6.33 14.18
CA GLU A 90 -6.67 -5.20 14.29
C GLU A 90 -5.94 -3.86 14.17
N ILE A 91 -4.75 -3.77 14.75
CA ILE A 91 -3.88 -2.59 14.63
C ILE A 91 -3.51 -2.35 13.16
N GLY A 92 -3.07 -3.38 12.44
CA GLY A 92 -2.69 -3.26 11.03
C GLY A 92 -3.87 -2.82 10.15
N TRP A 93 -5.04 -3.38 10.36
CA TRP A 93 -6.25 -3.00 9.65
C TRP A 93 -6.66 -1.55 9.95
N THR A 94 -6.57 -1.14 11.22
CA THR A 94 -6.85 0.24 11.64
C THR A 94 -5.90 1.23 10.97
N TRP A 95 -4.61 0.91 10.83
CA TRP A 95 -3.66 1.75 10.12
C TRP A 95 -4.07 2.03 8.69
N LEU A 96 -4.56 1.02 7.98
CA LEU A 96 -5.09 1.19 6.63
C LEU A 96 -6.26 2.18 6.61
N LEU A 97 -7.24 1.98 7.48
CA LEU A 97 -8.42 2.85 7.54
C LEU A 97 -8.06 4.28 7.92
N GLU A 98 -7.13 4.46 8.84
CA GLU A 98 -6.62 5.78 9.21
C GLU A 98 -5.87 6.47 8.06
N ALA A 99 -5.06 5.72 7.31
CA ALA A 99 -4.36 6.25 6.15
C ALA A 99 -5.33 6.71 5.06
N LEU A 100 -6.37 5.92 4.79
CA LEU A 100 -7.43 6.29 3.85
C LEU A 100 -8.17 7.55 4.30
N LYS A 101 -8.52 7.64 5.57
CA LYS A 101 -9.20 8.80 6.15
C LYS A 101 -8.32 10.06 6.09
N LYS A 102 -7.05 9.94 6.48
CA LYS A 102 -6.09 11.05 6.47
C LYS A 102 -5.91 11.64 5.07
N ASN A 103 -5.96 10.80 4.04
CA ASN A 103 -5.85 11.22 2.64
C ASN A 103 -7.21 11.57 2.02
N THR A 104 -8.24 11.69 2.81
CA THR A 104 -9.61 12.06 2.37
C THR A 104 -10.18 11.16 1.29
N CYS A 105 -9.81 9.88 1.31
CA CYS A 105 -10.33 8.89 0.37
C CYS A 105 -11.76 8.51 0.69
N GLU A 106 -12.61 8.49 -0.32
CA GLU A 106 -13.93 7.87 -0.25
C GLU A 106 -13.87 6.51 -0.91
N PHE A 107 -14.37 5.49 -0.24
CA PHE A 107 -14.26 4.12 -0.71
C PHE A 107 -15.40 3.24 -0.20
N SER A 108 -15.58 2.11 -0.86
CA SER A 108 -16.53 1.08 -0.47
C SER A 108 -15.93 -0.31 -0.60
N ALA A 109 -16.62 -1.30 -0.05
CA ALA A 109 -16.28 -2.72 -0.15
C ALA A 109 -14.82 -3.04 0.23
N PRO A 110 -14.29 -2.50 1.36
CA PRO A 110 -12.95 -2.85 1.78
C PRO A 110 -12.91 -4.30 2.25
N SER A 111 -11.89 -5.02 1.85
CA SER A 111 -11.66 -6.40 2.28
C SER A 111 -10.17 -6.69 2.37
N GLY A 112 -9.79 -7.63 3.21
CA GLY A 112 -8.38 -7.96 3.32
C GLY A 112 -8.06 -8.90 4.45
N THR A 113 -6.77 -9.16 4.59
CA THR A 113 -6.18 -10.00 5.64
C THR A 113 -4.96 -9.31 6.23
N VAL A 114 -4.75 -9.52 7.51
CA VAL A 114 -3.50 -9.17 8.19
C VAL A 114 -2.88 -10.46 8.68
N THR A 115 -1.65 -10.74 8.24
CA THR A 115 -0.94 -11.97 8.52
C THR A 115 0.29 -11.69 9.36
N ARG A 116 0.49 -12.48 10.38
CA ARG A 116 1.71 -12.49 11.19
C ARG A 116 2.60 -13.62 10.71
N VAL A 117 3.87 -13.31 10.41
CA VAL A 117 4.87 -14.29 10.01
C VAL A 117 5.98 -14.27 11.05
N ALA A 118 6.30 -15.43 11.60
CA ALA A 118 7.43 -15.60 12.51
C ALA A 118 8.31 -16.71 11.97
N SER A 119 9.61 -16.42 11.82
CA SER A 119 10.58 -17.36 11.28
C SER A 119 11.71 -17.62 12.29
N ALA A 120 12.00 -18.88 12.52
CA ALA A 120 13.16 -19.31 13.28
C ALA A 120 14.08 -20.12 12.35
N SER A 121 15.38 -19.91 12.46
CA SER A 121 16.38 -20.55 11.59
C SER A 121 17.14 -21.66 12.32
N PHE A 122 17.41 -22.74 11.61
CA PHE A 122 18.04 -23.94 12.18
C PHE A 122 19.18 -24.44 11.30
N GLY A 123 19.96 -25.37 11.84
CA GLY A 123 21.05 -26.01 11.11
C GLY A 123 22.11 -25.01 10.69
N ALA A 124 22.47 -24.97 9.42
CA ALA A 124 23.47 -24.04 8.89
C ALA A 124 23.06 -22.56 9.00
N LEU A 125 21.78 -22.29 9.25
CA LEU A 125 21.23 -20.93 9.41
C LEU A 125 20.94 -20.60 10.89
N ALA A 126 21.35 -21.44 11.84
CA ALA A 126 20.97 -21.30 13.26
C ALA A 126 21.46 -19.99 13.91
N ASP A 127 22.50 -19.37 13.36
CA ASP A 127 23.03 -18.09 13.86
C ASP A 127 22.20 -16.87 13.43
N ARG A 128 21.21 -17.04 12.56
CA ARG A 128 20.28 -15.96 12.22
C ARG A 128 19.34 -15.67 13.39
N GLU A 129 19.13 -14.39 13.65
CA GLU A 129 18.12 -13.97 14.63
C GLU A 129 16.72 -14.39 14.19
N GLU A 130 15.83 -14.61 15.15
CA GLU A 130 14.41 -14.80 14.88
C GLU A 130 13.86 -13.56 14.18
N ASP A 131 13.05 -13.80 13.15
CA ASP A 131 12.55 -12.78 12.24
C ASP A 131 11.03 -12.78 12.25
N SER A 132 10.42 -11.62 12.37
CA SER A 132 8.97 -11.45 12.37
C SER A 132 8.56 -10.38 11.40
N GLU A 133 7.45 -10.63 10.71
CA GLU A 133 6.88 -9.74 9.72
C GLU A 133 5.36 -9.63 9.89
N MET A 134 4.84 -8.50 9.47
CA MET A 134 3.40 -8.30 9.29
C MET A 134 3.14 -8.09 7.80
N GLU A 135 2.12 -8.76 7.29
CA GLU A 135 1.65 -8.59 5.92
C GLU A 135 0.18 -8.15 5.93
N ILE A 136 -0.11 -7.09 5.20
CA ILE A 136 -1.48 -6.60 5.00
C ILE A 136 -1.81 -6.75 3.52
N ARG A 137 -2.82 -7.56 3.21
CA ARG A 137 -3.41 -7.64 1.88
C ARG A 137 -4.78 -7.02 1.95
N ALA A 138 -5.00 -5.96 1.19
CA ALA A 138 -6.25 -5.22 1.24
C ALA A 138 -6.66 -4.74 -0.14
N SER A 139 -7.95 -4.74 -0.38
CA SER A 139 -8.52 -4.16 -1.58
C SER A 139 -9.76 -3.36 -1.25
N TRP A 140 -10.05 -2.34 -2.04
CA TRP A 140 -11.22 -1.50 -1.88
C TRP A 140 -11.58 -0.82 -3.19
N THR A 141 -12.80 -0.30 -3.25
CA THR A 141 -13.31 0.40 -4.42
C THR A 141 -13.32 1.90 -4.17
N PRO A 142 -12.52 2.69 -4.89
CA PRO A 142 -12.64 4.16 -4.84
C PRO A 142 -14.04 4.61 -5.29
N THR A 143 -14.65 5.50 -4.52
CA THR A 143 -15.99 6.07 -4.82
C THR A 143 -15.94 7.58 -5.05
N ASP A 144 -14.76 8.19 -4.97
CA ASP A 144 -14.54 9.62 -5.11
C ASP A 144 -14.14 10.04 -6.54
N GLY A 145 -14.65 9.30 -7.52
CA GLY A 145 -14.49 9.62 -8.93
C GLY A 145 -13.05 9.53 -9.40
N GLU A 146 -12.47 10.68 -9.75
CA GLU A 146 -11.15 10.76 -10.36
C GLU A 146 -10.02 11.02 -9.34
N ASN A 147 -10.31 10.99 -8.05
CA ASN A 147 -9.34 11.24 -6.97
C ASN A 147 -8.46 10.00 -6.66
N LEU A 148 -7.91 9.38 -7.69
CA LEU A 148 -7.16 8.13 -7.57
C LEU A 148 -5.80 8.31 -6.89
N LEU A 149 -5.18 9.49 -7.05
CA LEU A 149 -3.90 9.81 -6.43
C LEU A 149 -3.95 9.71 -4.90
N SER A 150 -5.05 10.11 -4.28
CA SER A 150 -5.22 10.03 -2.83
C SER A 150 -5.18 8.60 -2.32
N HIS A 151 -5.66 7.64 -3.10
CA HIS A 151 -5.64 6.23 -2.73
C HIS A 151 -4.22 5.66 -2.78
N VAL A 152 -3.41 6.07 -3.75
CA VAL A 152 -1.97 5.72 -3.79
C VAL A 152 -1.24 6.34 -2.61
N SER A 153 -1.52 7.61 -2.31
CA SER A 153 -0.92 8.31 -1.17
C SER A 153 -1.29 7.65 0.16
N ALA A 154 -2.51 7.14 0.31
CA ALA A 154 -2.94 6.40 1.49
C ALA A 154 -2.14 5.09 1.66
N TRP A 155 -1.92 4.36 0.58
CA TRP A 155 -1.10 3.15 0.61
C TRP A 155 0.37 3.46 0.99
N LEU A 156 0.95 4.55 0.45
CA LEU A 156 2.30 4.99 0.84
C LEU A 156 2.36 5.42 2.30
N GLU A 157 1.33 6.06 2.81
CA GLU A 157 1.20 6.40 4.24
C GLU A 157 1.16 5.14 5.11
N LEU A 158 0.41 4.13 4.69
CA LEU A 158 0.37 2.83 5.38
C LEU A 158 1.76 2.21 5.46
N LEU A 159 2.51 2.20 4.36
CA LEU A 159 3.87 1.68 4.33
C LEU A 159 4.80 2.47 5.26
N ALA A 160 4.69 3.79 5.27
CA ALA A 160 5.47 4.64 6.16
C ALA A 160 5.16 4.36 7.64
N MET A 161 3.88 4.23 7.98
CA MET A 161 3.44 3.85 9.33
C MET A 161 3.99 2.48 9.74
N ALA A 162 3.88 1.49 8.84
CA ALA A 162 4.35 0.13 9.08
C ALA A 162 5.88 0.06 9.26
N ALA A 163 6.62 0.93 8.59
CA ALA A 163 8.07 1.06 8.73
C ALA A 163 8.48 1.84 9.99
N GLY A 164 7.52 2.40 10.74
CA GLY A 164 7.80 3.18 11.94
C GLY A 164 8.25 4.62 11.67
N LEU A 165 8.00 5.14 10.48
CA LEU A 165 8.33 6.53 10.16
C LEU A 165 7.39 7.50 10.86
N GLU A 166 7.95 8.62 11.31
CA GLU A 166 7.17 9.71 11.85
C GLU A 166 6.28 10.34 10.75
N PRO A 167 5.02 10.67 11.07
CA PRO A 167 4.17 11.39 10.14
C PRO A 167 4.78 12.73 9.75
N ILE A 168 4.66 13.10 8.47
CA ILE A 168 5.06 14.43 8.03
C ILE A 168 3.98 15.42 8.46
N PRO A 169 4.32 16.48 9.25
CA PRO A 169 3.35 17.49 9.63
C PRO A 169 2.76 18.20 8.40
N GLN A 170 1.51 18.65 8.52
CA GLN A 170 0.87 19.44 7.47
C GLN A 170 1.69 20.70 7.16
N GLY A 171 1.86 20.98 5.88
CA GLY A 171 2.61 22.14 5.41
C GLY A 171 4.13 21.96 5.35
N VAL A 172 4.64 20.78 5.72
CA VAL A 172 6.06 20.43 5.61
C VAL A 172 6.22 19.42 4.48
N SER A 173 7.12 19.70 3.55
CA SER A 173 7.51 18.76 2.51
C SER A 173 8.80 18.04 2.87
N SER A 174 8.87 16.75 2.59
CA SER A 174 10.12 15.99 2.73
C SER A 174 11.08 16.34 1.59
N ILE A 175 12.38 16.27 1.87
CA ILE A 175 13.41 16.44 0.85
C ILE A 175 13.60 15.09 0.15
N PRO A 176 13.40 15.00 -1.18
CA PRO A 176 13.69 13.77 -1.91
C PRO A 176 15.18 13.40 -1.77
N ARG A 177 15.46 12.12 -1.55
CA ARG A 177 16.85 11.63 -1.65
C ARG A 177 17.31 11.78 -3.11
N ASN A 178 18.42 12.47 -3.30
CA ASN A 178 19.14 12.41 -4.57
C ASN A 178 19.75 10.99 -4.65
N SER A 179 19.25 10.20 -5.58
CA SER A 179 19.85 8.90 -5.93
C SER A 179 21.10 9.11 -6.74
#